data_44ce245a2d9b934d937e4fcd82059d8b
#
_entry.id   44ce245a2d9b934d937e4fcd82059d8b
#
_cell.length_a   1.000
_cell.length_b   1.000
_cell.length_c   1.000
_cell.angle_alpha   90.00
_cell.angle_beta   90.00
_cell.angle_gamma   90.00
#
_symmetry.space_group_name_H-M   'P 1'
#
loop_
_entity.id
_entity.type
_entity.pdbx_description
1 polymer ?
#
loop_
_entity_poly.entity_id
_entity_poly.type
_entity_poly.pdbx_seq_one_letter_code
_entity_poly.pdbx_strand_id
1 'polypeptide(L)'
;MKLKELMIQRRSALCDRYLDALLADYGAETAAKWGREKDPFANPVGHAFRIGAPRLIEVISSDGEIEAAAAAALEPIIKIRSVQDFAPSRAVSFVFMLRDAVRAEFAAELAQGTRGAELAAIERRIERLALLAFDVYVRCREQVFRLRQEELKRSVAMLLRRWHGEEELPEPASEVVPLSTPPKQAVRR
;
A
#
# COMPACT_ATOMS: atom_id res chain seq x y z
N MET A 1 -22.13 -22.85 -2.47
CA MET A 1 -21.22 -21.97 -1.75
C MET A 1 -20.67 -20.94 -2.72
N LYS A 2 -20.72 -19.63 -2.42
CA LYS A 2 -20.22 -18.55 -3.26
C LYS A 2 -18.69 -18.46 -3.20
N LEU A 3 -18.06 -17.85 -4.19
CA LEU A 3 -16.58 -17.69 -4.23
C LEU A 3 -16.04 -16.95 -2.99
N LYS A 4 -16.75 -15.91 -2.52
CA LYS A 4 -16.38 -15.20 -1.29
C LYS A 4 -16.39 -16.08 -0.05
N GLU A 5 -17.36 -16.98 0.08
CA GLU A 5 -17.43 -17.94 1.19
C GLU A 5 -16.25 -18.93 1.15
N LEU A 6 -15.89 -19.38 -0.05
CA LEU A 6 -14.67 -20.19 -0.27
C LEU A 6 -13.39 -19.44 0.11
N MET A 7 -13.30 -18.15 -0.24
CA MET A 7 -12.16 -17.31 0.14
C MET A 7 -12.02 -17.17 1.65
N ILE A 8 -13.13 -17.02 2.37
CA ILE A 8 -13.15 -16.98 3.85
C ILE A 8 -12.71 -18.33 4.41
N GLN A 9 -13.23 -19.43 3.89
CA GLN A 9 -12.90 -20.79 4.33
C GLN A 9 -11.42 -21.14 4.10
N ARG A 10 -10.86 -20.76 2.94
CA ARG A 10 -9.45 -21.02 2.59
C ARG A 10 -8.56 -19.80 2.80
N ARG A 11 -8.93 -18.91 3.71
CA ARG A 11 -8.20 -17.65 3.96
C ARG A 11 -6.71 -17.86 4.22
N SER A 12 -6.35 -18.90 4.99
CA SER A 12 -4.95 -19.20 5.30
C SER A 12 -4.16 -19.53 4.04
N ALA A 13 -4.63 -20.48 3.24
CA ALA A 13 -3.95 -20.90 2.00
C ALA A 13 -3.84 -19.74 0.99
N LEU A 14 -4.91 -18.95 0.84
CA LEU A 14 -4.89 -17.76 0.00
C LEU A 14 -3.89 -16.72 0.51
N CYS A 15 -3.80 -16.54 1.83
CA CYS A 15 -2.86 -15.63 2.47
C CYS A 15 -1.42 -16.06 2.24
N ASP A 16 -1.11 -17.34 2.45
CA ASP A 16 0.23 -17.90 2.25
C ASP A 16 0.66 -17.74 0.80
N ARG A 17 -0.20 -18.09 -0.16
CA ARG A 17 0.05 -17.91 -1.60
C ARG A 17 0.32 -16.45 -1.97
N TYR A 18 -0.46 -15.53 -1.41
CA TYR A 18 -0.29 -14.09 -1.66
C TYR A 18 0.99 -13.56 -1.03
N LEU A 19 1.33 -13.99 0.18
CA LEU A 19 2.59 -13.63 0.86
C LEU A 19 3.80 -14.13 0.08
N ASP A 20 3.77 -15.35 -0.43
CA ASP A 20 4.83 -15.90 -1.27
C ASP A 20 5.03 -15.05 -2.54
N ALA A 21 3.94 -14.64 -3.20
CA ALA A 21 4.01 -13.77 -4.36
C ALA A 21 4.60 -12.39 -4.02
N LEU A 22 4.19 -11.79 -2.89
CA LEU A 22 4.70 -10.51 -2.41
C LEU A 22 6.20 -10.55 -2.11
N LEU A 23 6.67 -11.63 -1.48
CA LEU A 23 8.08 -11.81 -1.15
C LEU A 23 8.91 -12.09 -2.42
N ALA A 24 8.37 -12.86 -3.37
CA ALA A 24 9.04 -13.18 -4.63
C ALA A 24 9.34 -11.91 -5.48
N ASP A 25 8.55 -10.83 -5.35
CA ASP A 25 8.79 -9.54 -6.01
C ASP A 25 10.14 -8.90 -5.61
N TYR A 26 10.72 -9.31 -4.49
CA TYR A 26 12.03 -8.85 -4.01
C TYR A 26 13.21 -9.78 -4.41
N GLY A 27 12.94 -10.80 -5.19
CA GLY A 27 13.92 -11.80 -5.63
C GLY A 27 13.99 -13.03 -4.72
N ALA A 28 14.38 -14.16 -5.29
CA ALA A 28 14.28 -15.47 -4.65
C ALA A 28 15.10 -15.58 -3.35
N GLU A 29 16.32 -15.02 -3.32
CA GLU A 29 17.19 -15.05 -2.14
C GLU A 29 16.60 -14.25 -0.98
N THR A 30 16.12 -13.04 -1.28
CA THR A 30 15.45 -12.17 -0.30
C THR A 30 14.16 -12.80 0.21
N ALA A 31 13.36 -13.39 -0.67
CA ALA A 31 12.13 -14.10 -0.33
C ALA A 31 12.39 -15.25 0.65
N ALA A 32 13.41 -16.07 0.40
CA ALA A 32 13.77 -17.19 1.27
C ALA A 32 14.22 -16.73 2.67
N LYS A 33 14.98 -15.63 2.74
CA LYS A 33 15.41 -15.03 4.02
C LYS A 33 14.22 -14.44 4.77
N TRP A 34 13.43 -13.59 4.11
CA TRP A 34 12.31 -12.88 4.75
C TRP A 34 11.12 -13.78 5.08
N GLY A 35 10.94 -14.88 4.36
CA GLY A 35 9.93 -15.88 4.70
C GLY A 35 10.18 -16.54 6.07
N ARG A 36 11.45 -16.74 6.44
CA ARG A 36 11.85 -17.36 7.70
C ARG A 36 11.96 -16.37 8.87
N GLU A 37 12.39 -15.13 8.59
CA GLU A 37 12.59 -14.10 9.59
C GLU A 37 11.24 -13.49 10.03
N LYS A 38 10.91 -13.66 11.31
CA LYS A 38 9.64 -13.19 11.90
C LYS A 38 9.80 -11.93 12.74
N ASP A 39 11.04 -11.57 13.13
CA ASP A 39 11.29 -10.37 13.92
C ASP A 39 10.94 -9.11 13.09
N PRO A 40 10.03 -8.24 13.61
CA PRO A 40 9.64 -7.01 12.91
C PRO A 40 10.80 -6.04 12.71
N PHE A 41 11.81 -6.04 13.56
CA PHE A 41 12.97 -5.16 13.42
C PHE A 41 13.97 -5.69 12.39
N ALA A 42 14.17 -7.01 12.35
CA ALA A 42 15.05 -7.65 11.37
C ALA A 42 14.41 -7.74 9.97
N ASN A 43 13.09 -7.83 9.91
CA ASN A 43 12.32 -7.95 8.67
C ASN A 43 11.06 -7.08 8.69
N PRO A 44 11.18 -5.75 8.61
CA PRO A 44 10.03 -4.84 8.61
C PRO A 44 9.13 -5.02 7.38
N VAL A 45 9.70 -5.39 6.23
CA VAL A 45 8.96 -5.64 4.98
C VAL A 45 8.07 -6.87 5.11
N GLY A 46 8.63 -8.00 5.51
CA GLY A 46 7.86 -9.23 5.71
C GLY A 46 6.84 -9.09 6.85
N HIS A 47 7.14 -8.30 7.87
CA HIS A 47 6.18 -7.99 8.94
C HIS A 47 4.98 -7.19 8.40
N ALA A 48 5.22 -6.14 7.61
CA ALA A 48 4.15 -5.34 7.01
C ALA A 48 3.26 -6.18 6.09
N PHE A 49 3.84 -7.09 5.30
CA PHE A 49 3.09 -7.99 4.45
C PHE A 49 2.23 -8.96 5.27
N ARG A 50 2.76 -9.55 6.34
CA ARG A 50 2.02 -10.45 7.25
C ARG A 50 0.84 -9.76 7.93
N ILE A 51 0.94 -8.47 8.22
CA ILE A 51 -0.17 -7.68 8.77
C ILE A 51 -1.17 -7.28 7.68
N GLY A 52 -0.68 -6.83 6.53
CA GLY A 52 -1.51 -6.27 5.45
C GLY A 52 -2.26 -7.34 4.65
N ALA A 53 -1.61 -8.47 4.31
CA ALA A 53 -2.19 -9.48 3.43
C ALA A 53 -3.52 -10.07 3.93
N PRO A 54 -3.67 -10.49 5.22
CA PRO A 54 -4.94 -10.98 5.73
C PRO A 54 -6.06 -9.92 5.67
N ARG A 55 -5.72 -8.66 5.92
CA ARG A 55 -6.67 -7.54 5.87
C ARG A 55 -7.12 -7.24 4.44
N LEU A 56 -6.21 -7.28 3.48
CA LEU A 56 -6.53 -7.08 2.06
C LEU A 56 -7.46 -8.18 1.54
N ILE A 57 -7.23 -9.44 1.92
CA ILE A 57 -8.11 -10.56 1.59
C ILE A 57 -9.50 -10.35 2.20
N GLU A 58 -9.58 -9.89 3.44
CA GLU A 58 -10.84 -9.57 4.10
C GLU A 58 -11.59 -8.46 3.36
N VAL A 59 -10.90 -7.37 3.00
CA VAL A 59 -11.47 -6.26 2.24
C VAL A 59 -12.08 -6.71 0.92
N ILE A 60 -11.40 -7.56 0.13
CA ILE A 60 -11.93 -8.03 -1.16
C ILE A 60 -13.03 -9.10 -1.00
N SER A 61 -13.08 -9.81 0.13
CA SER A 61 -14.08 -10.85 0.41
C SER A 61 -15.36 -10.31 1.05
N SER A 62 -15.31 -9.13 1.67
CA SER A 62 -16.47 -8.51 2.33
C SER A 62 -17.49 -7.99 1.32
N ASP A 63 -18.73 -7.76 1.78
CA ASP A 63 -19.78 -7.08 0.99
C ASP A 63 -19.88 -5.58 1.30
N GLY A 64 -19.18 -5.09 2.32
CA GLY A 64 -19.14 -3.68 2.72
C GLY A 64 -18.42 -2.75 1.74
N GLU A 65 -18.52 -1.46 2.00
CA GLU A 65 -17.75 -0.45 1.29
C GLU A 65 -16.25 -0.67 1.51
N ILE A 66 -15.50 -0.51 0.42
CA ILE A 66 -14.08 -0.84 0.42
C ILE A 66 -13.24 0.30 1.02
N GLU A 67 -13.71 1.54 0.89
CA GLU A 67 -12.99 2.76 1.19
C GLU A 67 -12.51 2.83 2.66
N ALA A 68 -13.41 2.54 3.60
CA ALA A 68 -13.11 2.62 5.03
C ALA A 68 -12.08 1.59 5.49
N ALA A 69 -12.16 0.36 4.97
CA ALA A 69 -11.29 -0.74 5.35
C ALA A 69 -9.95 -0.76 4.56
N ALA A 70 -9.97 -0.23 3.32
CA ALA A 70 -8.83 -0.28 2.42
C ALA A 70 -7.61 0.47 2.96
N ALA A 71 -7.79 1.67 3.49
CA ALA A 71 -6.68 2.49 3.97
C ALA A 71 -5.88 1.77 5.06
N ALA A 72 -6.55 1.21 6.06
CA ALA A 72 -5.92 0.49 7.17
C ALA A 72 -5.23 -0.83 6.71
N ALA A 73 -5.74 -1.46 5.65
CA ALA A 73 -5.16 -2.66 5.08
C ALA A 73 -3.93 -2.37 4.21
N LEU A 74 -3.96 -1.26 3.45
CA LEU A 74 -2.93 -0.85 2.50
C LEU A 74 -1.73 -0.17 3.17
N GLU A 75 -2.00 0.64 4.19
CA GLU A 75 -1.02 1.55 4.80
C GLU A 75 0.27 0.84 5.27
N PRO A 76 0.24 -0.32 5.94
CA PRO A 76 1.46 -1.01 6.39
C PRO A 76 2.41 -1.36 5.23
N ILE A 77 1.85 -1.82 4.11
CA ILE A 77 2.63 -2.22 2.93
C ILE A 77 3.14 -0.98 2.19
N ILE A 78 2.25 0.00 1.97
CA ILE A 78 2.57 1.19 1.17
C ILE A 78 3.58 2.09 1.88
N LYS A 79 3.51 2.24 3.20
CA LYS A 79 4.52 3.01 3.96
C LYS A 79 5.93 2.50 3.68
N ILE A 80 6.13 1.19 3.70
CA ILE A 80 7.45 0.60 3.42
C ILE A 80 7.82 0.81 1.95
N ARG A 81 6.91 0.56 1.02
CA ARG A 81 7.18 0.72 -0.42
C ARG A 81 7.38 2.17 -0.84
N SER A 82 6.81 3.13 -0.12
CA SER A 82 6.96 4.56 -0.42
C SER A 82 8.35 5.12 -0.10
N VAL A 83 9.10 4.50 0.80
CA VAL A 83 10.49 4.89 1.13
C VAL A 83 11.54 4.14 0.31
N GLN A 84 11.13 3.10 -0.40
CA GLN A 84 11.97 2.37 -1.35
C GLN A 84 11.97 3.11 -2.70
N ASP A 85 13.06 3.02 -3.46
CA ASP A 85 13.19 3.66 -4.78
C ASP A 85 12.45 2.88 -5.88
N PHE A 86 11.20 2.49 -5.61
CA PHE A 86 10.33 1.87 -6.61
C PHE A 86 9.65 2.93 -7.47
N ALA A 87 9.50 2.62 -8.77
CA ALA A 87 8.55 3.36 -9.60
C ALA A 87 7.15 3.29 -8.98
N PRO A 88 6.33 4.35 -9.06
CA PRO A 88 4.97 4.37 -8.48
C PRO A 88 4.11 3.17 -8.87
N SER A 89 4.16 2.78 -10.14
CA SER A 89 3.46 1.60 -10.65
C SER A 89 3.87 0.31 -9.94
N ARG A 90 5.18 0.12 -9.73
CA ARG A 90 5.71 -1.04 -9.00
C ARG A 90 5.34 -0.98 -7.51
N ALA A 91 5.33 0.21 -6.91
CA ALA A 91 4.97 0.37 -5.51
C ALA A 91 3.54 -0.08 -5.20
N VAL A 92 2.60 0.06 -6.15
CA VAL A 92 1.19 -0.31 -5.98
C VAL A 92 0.80 -1.64 -6.67
N SER A 93 1.67 -2.21 -7.51
CA SER A 93 1.39 -3.43 -8.28
C SER A 93 1.03 -4.66 -7.42
N PHE A 94 1.48 -4.68 -6.16
CA PHE A 94 1.18 -5.76 -5.23
C PHE A 94 -0.32 -6.03 -5.07
N VAL A 95 -1.17 -5.03 -5.26
CA VAL A 95 -2.63 -5.19 -5.20
C VAL A 95 -3.13 -6.13 -6.30
N PHE A 96 -2.54 -6.09 -7.50
CA PHE A 96 -2.93 -6.97 -8.60
C PHE A 96 -2.47 -8.43 -8.40
N MET A 97 -1.43 -8.67 -7.58
CA MET A 97 -1.02 -10.02 -7.19
C MET A 97 -2.12 -10.76 -6.40
N LEU A 98 -3.04 -10.02 -5.74
CA LEU A 98 -4.24 -10.62 -5.14
C LEU A 98 -5.11 -11.35 -6.16
N ARG A 99 -5.30 -10.76 -7.35
CA ARG A 99 -6.06 -11.39 -8.44
C ARG A 99 -5.43 -12.71 -8.85
N ASP A 100 -4.11 -12.71 -9.01
CA ASP A 100 -3.37 -13.89 -9.43
C ASP A 100 -3.38 -14.98 -8.36
N ALA A 101 -3.27 -14.58 -7.08
CA ALA A 101 -3.40 -15.48 -5.93
C ALA A 101 -4.81 -16.12 -5.85
N VAL A 102 -5.87 -15.31 -6.03
CA VAL A 102 -7.26 -15.82 -6.06
C VAL A 102 -7.46 -16.78 -7.23
N ARG A 103 -7.03 -16.41 -8.42
CA ARG A 103 -7.16 -17.29 -9.61
C ARG A 103 -6.40 -18.61 -9.44
N ALA A 104 -5.22 -18.58 -8.86
CA ALA A 104 -4.42 -19.78 -8.63
C ALA A 104 -4.99 -20.66 -7.52
N GLU A 105 -5.47 -20.08 -6.42
CA GLU A 105 -6.05 -20.84 -5.32
C GLU A 105 -7.36 -21.52 -5.69
N PHE A 106 -8.19 -20.87 -6.51
CA PHE A 106 -9.52 -21.35 -6.89
C PHE A 106 -9.59 -21.83 -8.35
N ALA A 107 -8.44 -22.23 -8.94
CA ALA A 107 -8.37 -22.66 -10.34
C ALA A 107 -9.34 -23.80 -10.69
N ALA A 108 -9.47 -24.79 -9.81
CA ALA A 108 -10.36 -25.93 -10.01
C ALA A 108 -11.85 -25.53 -10.01
N GLU A 109 -12.23 -24.64 -9.09
CA GLU A 109 -13.60 -24.13 -8.99
C GLU A 109 -13.95 -23.18 -10.14
N LEU A 110 -12.97 -22.42 -10.62
CA LEU A 110 -13.13 -21.49 -11.74
C LEU A 110 -13.21 -22.24 -13.09
N ALA A 111 -12.49 -23.37 -13.24
CA ALA A 111 -12.53 -24.20 -14.44
C ALA A 111 -13.93 -24.78 -14.73
N GLN A 112 -14.81 -24.86 -13.72
CA GLN A 112 -16.20 -25.28 -13.89
C GLN A 112 -17.08 -24.28 -14.67
N GLY A 113 -16.57 -23.06 -14.95
CA GLY A 113 -17.23 -22.05 -15.78
C GLY A 113 -18.43 -21.33 -15.13
N THR A 114 -18.90 -21.78 -13.98
CA THR A 114 -20.12 -21.24 -13.33
C THR A 114 -19.88 -19.99 -12.47
N ARG A 115 -18.61 -19.63 -12.21
CA ARG A 115 -18.22 -18.58 -11.25
C ARG A 115 -17.67 -17.30 -11.88
N GLY A 116 -17.81 -17.14 -13.19
CA GLY A 116 -17.26 -15.97 -13.90
C GLY A 116 -17.75 -14.63 -13.37
N ALA A 117 -19.04 -14.52 -13.07
CA ALA A 117 -19.63 -13.30 -12.51
C ALA A 117 -19.14 -13.00 -11.08
N GLU A 118 -18.94 -14.04 -10.26
CA GLU A 118 -18.42 -13.90 -8.89
C GLU A 118 -16.95 -13.46 -8.91
N LEU A 119 -16.15 -14.05 -9.78
CA LEU A 119 -14.75 -13.66 -9.98
C LEU A 119 -14.66 -12.20 -10.47
N ALA A 120 -15.44 -11.82 -11.48
CA ALA A 120 -15.46 -10.46 -12.00
C ALA A 120 -15.86 -9.43 -10.92
N ALA A 121 -16.73 -9.80 -9.99
CA ALA A 121 -17.08 -8.93 -8.86
C ALA A 121 -15.91 -8.74 -7.90
N ILE A 122 -15.12 -9.78 -7.61
CA ILE A 122 -13.92 -9.70 -6.79
C ILE A 122 -12.85 -8.88 -7.50
N GLU A 123 -12.65 -9.09 -8.81
CA GLU A 123 -11.66 -8.36 -9.60
C GLU A 123 -11.97 -6.85 -9.64
N ARG A 124 -13.22 -6.44 -9.79
CA ARG A 124 -13.62 -5.03 -9.67
C ARG A 124 -13.28 -4.44 -8.30
N ARG A 125 -13.41 -5.22 -7.21
CA ARG A 125 -12.97 -4.76 -5.88
C ARG A 125 -11.46 -4.61 -5.81
N ILE A 126 -10.69 -5.50 -6.42
CA ILE A 126 -9.22 -5.40 -6.51
C ILE A 126 -8.82 -4.16 -7.33
N GLU A 127 -9.49 -3.89 -8.45
CA GLU A 127 -9.25 -2.67 -9.25
C GLU A 127 -9.52 -1.40 -8.44
N ARG A 128 -10.65 -1.36 -7.72
CA ARG A 128 -10.94 -0.24 -6.81
C ARG A 128 -9.90 -0.10 -5.72
N LEU A 129 -9.47 -1.22 -5.12
CA LEU A 129 -8.41 -1.26 -4.11
C LEU A 129 -7.08 -0.73 -4.66
N ALA A 130 -6.76 -0.99 -5.93
CA ALA A 130 -5.55 -0.49 -6.58
C ALA A 130 -5.57 1.05 -6.73
N LEU A 131 -6.72 1.65 -7.06
CA LEU A 131 -6.88 3.10 -7.10
C LEU A 131 -6.70 3.71 -5.70
N LEU A 132 -7.32 3.11 -4.67
CA LEU A 132 -7.13 3.55 -3.29
C LEU A 132 -5.69 3.37 -2.81
N ALA A 133 -5.00 2.33 -3.28
CA ALA A 133 -3.58 2.12 -3.00
C ALA A 133 -2.72 3.24 -3.58
N PHE A 134 -3.06 3.71 -4.79
CA PHE A 134 -2.38 4.84 -5.40
C PHE A 134 -2.57 6.13 -4.57
N ASP A 135 -3.78 6.41 -4.10
CA ASP A 135 -4.06 7.58 -3.24
C ASP A 135 -3.26 7.52 -1.91
N VAL A 136 -3.20 6.34 -1.29
CA VAL A 136 -2.39 6.12 -0.08
C VAL A 136 -0.90 6.31 -0.38
N TYR A 137 -0.42 5.79 -1.52
CA TYR A 137 0.97 5.93 -1.94
C TYR A 137 1.36 7.41 -2.14
N VAL A 138 0.53 8.18 -2.84
CA VAL A 138 0.78 9.61 -3.06
C VAL A 138 0.90 10.34 -1.72
N ARG A 139 -0.04 10.13 -0.80
CA ARG A 139 0.02 10.73 0.54
C ARG A 139 1.30 10.36 1.30
N CYS A 140 1.71 9.09 1.27
CA CYS A 140 2.94 8.66 1.92
C CYS A 140 4.18 9.30 1.28
N ARG A 141 4.23 9.41 -0.05
CA ARG A 141 5.35 10.07 -0.76
C ARG A 141 5.42 11.57 -0.45
N GLU A 142 4.28 12.25 -0.41
CA GLU A 142 4.23 13.66 -0.03
C GLU A 142 4.72 13.87 1.41
N GLN A 143 4.33 13.00 2.34
CA GLN A 143 4.81 13.07 3.71
C GLN A 143 6.33 12.87 3.79
N VAL A 144 6.88 11.88 3.09
CA VAL A 144 8.33 11.65 3.03
C VAL A 144 9.04 12.86 2.42
N PHE A 145 8.48 13.46 1.37
CA PHE A 145 9.05 14.64 0.74
C PHE A 145 9.07 15.85 1.68
N ARG A 146 7.97 16.10 2.40
CA ARG A 146 7.91 17.19 3.40
C ARG A 146 8.95 17.00 4.50
N LEU A 147 9.08 15.79 5.04
CA LEU A 147 10.09 15.51 6.07
C LEU A 147 11.52 15.77 5.57
N ARG A 148 11.84 15.34 4.34
CA ARG A 148 13.15 15.60 3.72
C ARG A 148 13.40 17.10 3.51
N GLN A 149 12.37 17.85 3.09
CA GLN A 149 12.49 19.31 2.94
C GLN A 149 12.74 20.01 4.29
N GLU A 150 12.03 19.59 5.34
CA GLU A 150 12.23 20.16 6.69
C GLU A 150 13.63 19.84 7.22
N GLU A 151 14.12 18.63 7.01
CA GLU A 151 15.47 18.23 7.39
C GLU A 151 16.53 19.07 6.63
N LEU A 152 16.34 19.26 5.32
CA LEU A 152 17.22 20.09 4.51
C LEU A 152 17.22 21.55 5.00
N LYS A 153 16.04 22.13 5.28
CA LYS A 153 15.92 23.48 5.83
C LYS A 153 16.66 23.63 7.16
N ARG A 154 16.51 22.64 8.07
CA ARG A 154 17.22 22.63 9.36
C ARG A 154 18.73 22.54 9.17
N SER A 155 19.20 21.68 8.25
CA SER A 155 20.63 21.52 7.97
C SER A 155 21.23 22.80 7.39
N VAL A 156 20.54 23.46 6.46
CA VAL A 156 20.97 24.74 5.89
C VAL A 156 20.97 25.85 6.97
N ALA A 157 19.94 25.94 7.80
CA ALA A 157 19.89 26.90 8.88
C ALA A 157 21.04 26.72 9.89
N MET A 158 21.39 25.48 10.23
CA MET A 158 22.56 25.19 11.07
C MET A 158 23.88 25.61 10.43
N LEU A 159 24.05 25.36 9.12
CA LEU A 159 25.25 25.79 8.38
C LEU A 159 25.38 27.31 8.33
N LEU A 160 24.29 28.03 8.07
CA LEU A 160 24.27 29.48 8.05
C LEU A 160 24.60 30.09 9.41
N ARG A 161 24.00 29.56 10.50
CA ARG A 161 24.35 29.99 11.87
C ARG A 161 25.84 29.78 12.19
N ARG A 162 26.41 28.65 11.73
CA ARG A 162 27.84 28.37 11.94
C ARG A 162 28.74 29.29 11.12
N TRP A 163 28.27 29.77 9.95
CA TRP A 163 29.05 30.63 9.06
C TRP A 163 28.99 32.10 9.47
N HIS A 164 27.81 32.60 9.92
CA HIS A 164 27.61 34.04 10.22
C HIS A 164 27.82 34.43 11.69
N GLY A 165 28.22 33.46 12.58
CA GLY A 165 28.19 33.75 13.99
C GLY A 165 26.76 34.01 14.48
N GLU A 166 26.56 34.37 15.73
CA GLU A 166 25.23 34.54 16.34
C GLU A 166 24.49 35.84 15.89
N GLU A 167 24.64 36.29 14.66
CA GLU A 167 23.77 37.34 14.13
C GLU A 167 22.39 36.75 13.80
N GLU A 168 21.35 37.36 14.38
CA GLU A 168 19.94 36.95 14.24
C GLU A 168 19.56 36.77 12.77
N LEU A 169 19.43 35.51 12.35
CA LEU A 169 18.80 35.20 11.06
C LEU A 169 17.29 35.45 11.19
N PRO A 170 16.65 36.15 10.25
CA PRO A 170 15.20 36.30 10.26
C PRO A 170 14.54 34.92 10.19
N GLU A 171 13.47 34.72 11.00
CA GLU A 171 12.69 33.49 10.97
C GLU A 171 12.26 33.16 9.52
N PRO A 172 12.41 31.89 9.07
CA PRO A 172 11.95 31.51 7.76
C PRO A 172 10.44 31.76 7.68
N ALA A 173 10.02 32.60 6.72
CA ALA A 173 8.62 32.90 6.48
C ALA A 173 7.81 31.59 6.36
N SER A 174 6.87 31.40 7.27
CA SER A 174 5.99 30.23 7.37
C SER A 174 4.81 30.28 6.39
N GLU A 175 4.98 30.87 5.22
CA GLU A 175 3.97 30.84 4.17
C GLU A 175 4.22 29.69 3.20
N VAL A 176 3.82 28.49 3.60
CA VAL A 176 3.45 27.46 2.62
C VAL A 176 2.07 27.84 2.10
N VAL A 177 2.02 28.48 0.93
CA VAL A 177 0.76 28.69 0.21
C VAL A 177 0.13 27.32 -0.01
N PRO A 178 -1.04 27.01 0.59
CA PRO A 178 -1.71 25.75 0.32
C PRO A 178 -2.11 25.73 -1.14
N LEU A 179 -1.67 24.72 -1.89
CA LEU A 179 -2.19 24.42 -3.21
C LEU A 179 -3.72 24.36 -3.08
N SER A 180 -4.39 25.26 -3.80
CA SER A 180 -5.81 25.52 -3.75
C SER A 180 -6.62 24.21 -3.77
N THR A 181 -7.51 24.08 -2.80
CA THR A 181 -8.56 23.05 -2.78
C THR A 181 -9.30 23.06 -4.13
N PRO A 182 -9.44 21.94 -4.83
CA PRO A 182 -10.20 21.92 -6.07
C PRO A 182 -11.66 22.36 -5.80
N PRO A 183 -12.29 23.12 -6.70
CA PRO A 183 -13.64 23.61 -6.50
C PRO A 183 -14.61 22.43 -6.37
N LYS A 184 -15.46 22.47 -5.33
CA LYS A 184 -16.58 21.54 -5.16
C LYS A 184 -17.45 21.59 -6.43
N GLN A 185 -17.47 20.51 -7.19
CA GLN A 185 -18.39 20.37 -8.31
C GLN A 185 -19.83 20.44 -7.75
N ALA A 186 -20.53 21.52 -8.11
CA ALA A 186 -21.95 21.66 -7.84
C ALA A 186 -22.72 20.60 -8.67
N VAL A 187 -23.27 19.61 -7.98
CA VAL A 187 -24.24 18.68 -8.57
C VAL A 187 -25.46 19.51 -8.96
N ARG A 188 -25.64 19.77 -10.27
CA ARG A 188 -26.91 20.25 -10.81
C ARG A 188 -27.94 19.11 -10.80
N ARG A 189 -29.04 19.35 -10.15
CA ARG A 189 -30.28 18.56 -10.23
C ARG A 189 -30.87 18.64 -11.65
#